data_bae191e526a4016a5632915fc8e44262
#
_entry.id   bae191e526a4016a5632915fc8e44262
#
_cell.length_a   1.000
_cell.length_b   1.000
_cell.length_c   1.000
_cell.angle_alpha   90.00
_cell.angle_beta   90.00
_cell.angle_gamma   90.00
#
_symmetry.space_group_name_H-M   'P 1'
#
loop_
_entity.id
_entity.type
_entity.pdbx_description
1 polymer ?
#
loop_
_entity_poly.entity_id
_entity_poly.type
_entity_poly.pdbx_seq_one_letter_code
_entity_poly.pdbx_strand_id
1 'polypeptide(L)'
;MDRIFAINTNTYHGFTTDQALEGVAAAGFKYVEIATVRNWTEHIMPEWSEEKKAHVKAKLKELGLTCIAMSGHCDLSDASRLEDFRNNMRLAKELGCKWIISSTGEAHFGTEGDDNTEEKLIANLKSLVPDLEALGLKLGIETHGANYGTGAAVDRLVKAVGSPLIGVNYDTANIVFWGKDDPSTDLPKCVNDLNFCHLKDKVGMDSSWNFPALGKGELPLLKLMDYMEEHGYNAPYSIEIEYNEEFDMREKREGDLEYVNQCVKDSFDYLRAHGRI
;
A
#
# COMPACT_ATOMS: atom_id res chain seq x y z
N MET A 1 18.61 6.16 -11.06
CA MET A 1 17.23 6.66 -11.17
C MET A 1 16.87 7.34 -9.85
N ASP A 2 16.12 8.43 -9.90
CA ASP A 2 15.68 9.07 -8.66
C ASP A 2 14.68 8.13 -7.97
N ARG A 3 14.92 7.85 -6.70
CA ARG A 3 14.02 7.04 -5.88
C ARG A 3 12.69 7.76 -5.71
N ILE A 4 11.58 7.04 -5.81
CA ILE A 4 10.25 7.59 -5.57
C ILE A 4 9.79 7.16 -4.18
N PHE A 5 9.54 8.14 -3.32
CA PHE A 5 8.92 7.94 -2.02
C PHE A 5 7.55 8.61 -2.00
N ALA A 6 6.53 7.81 -1.72
CA ALA A 6 5.15 8.26 -1.58
C ALA A 6 4.67 8.06 -0.14
N ILE A 7 3.59 8.72 0.21
CA ILE A 7 2.78 8.40 1.41
C ILE A 7 1.52 7.68 0.94
N ASN A 8 1.23 6.52 1.54
CA ASN A 8 -0.09 5.90 1.46
C ASN A 8 -1.06 6.72 2.32
N THR A 9 -2.12 7.24 1.72
CA THR A 9 -3.08 8.07 2.43
C THR A 9 -3.92 7.31 3.46
N ASN A 10 -3.82 5.96 3.52
CA ASN A 10 -4.34 5.18 4.66
C ASN A 10 -3.76 5.66 6.00
N THR A 11 -2.54 6.21 6.01
CA THR A 11 -1.94 6.93 7.14
C THR A 11 -2.86 8.01 7.72
N TYR A 12 -3.74 8.57 6.92
CA TYR A 12 -4.77 9.55 7.31
C TYR A 12 -6.18 8.93 7.42
N HIS A 13 -6.27 7.64 7.74
CA HIS A 13 -7.57 6.99 7.97
C HIS A 13 -8.44 7.84 8.92
N GLY A 14 -9.70 8.03 8.56
CA GLY A 14 -10.62 8.85 9.36
C GLY A 14 -10.53 10.37 9.12
N PHE A 15 -9.52 10.90 8.44
CA PHE A 15 -9.45 12.30 8.00
C PHE A 15 -9.98 12.47 6.57
N THR A 16 -10.18 13.72 6.16
CA THR A 16 -10.62 14.01 4.80
C THR A 16 -9.48 13.87 3.79
N THR A 17 -9.83 13.68 2.52
CA THR A 17 -8.85 13.64 1.43
C THR A 17 -8.00 14.91 1.39
N ASP A 18 -8.61 16.08 1.56
CA ASP A 18 -7.88 17.35 1.55
C ASP A 18 -6.87 17.43 2.69
N GLN A 19 -7.26 17.03 3.92
CA GLN A 19 -6.35 16.99 5.08
C GLN A 19 -5.18 16.04 4.84
N ALA A 20 -5.45 14.87 4.25
CA ALA A 20 -4.41 13.89 3.91
C ALA A 20 -3.42 14.48 2.88
N LEU A 21 -3.91 15.04 1.78
CA LEU A 21 -3.07 15.60 0.73
C LEU A 21 -2.28 16.83 1.21
N GLU A 22 -2.89 17.70 2.00
CA GLU A 22 -2.23 18.86 2.60
C GLU A 22 -1.11 18.45 3.55
N GLY A 23 -1.35 17.44 4.40
CA GLY A 23 -0.34 16.92 5.31
C GLY A 23 0.85 16.29 4.58
N VAL A 24 0.59 15.50 3.53
CA VAL A 24 1.64 14.90 2.68
C VAL A 24 2.50 15.99 2.03
N ALA A 25 1.87 17.01 1.43
CA ALA A 25 2.59 18.11 0.78
C ALA A 25 3.38 18.95 1.78
N ALA A 26 2.79 19.27 2.94
CA ALA A 26 3.42 20.04 4.00
C ALA A 26 4.67 19.34 4.58
N ALA A 27 4.66 18.01 4.66
CA ALA A 27 5.81 17.21 5.09
C ALA A 27 6.99 17.27 4.09
N GLY A 28 6.72 17.59 2.81
CA GLY A 28 7.73 17.71 1.74
C GLY A 28 7.70 16.59 0.71
N PHE A 29 6.81 15.63 0.82
CA PHE A 29 6.63 14.57 -0.19
C PHE A 29 6.02 15.16 -1.48
N LYS A 30 6.36 14.52 -2.60
CA LYS A 30 5.85 14.88 -3.94
C LYS A 30 4.93 13.82 -4.53
N TYR A 31 4.91 12.67 -3.93
CA TYR A 31 4.20 11.50 -4.44
C TYR A 31 3.25 10.95 -3.39
N VAL A 32 2.13 10.43 -3.84
CA VAL A 32 1.10 9.84 -2.98
C VAL A 32 0.58 8.55 -3.60
N GLU A 33 0.31 7.59 -2.73
CA GLU A 33 -0.55 6.46 -2.99
C GLU A 33 -1.91 6.76 -2.34
N ILE A 34 -2.97 6.86 -3.15
CA ILE A 34 -4.28 7.26 -2.63
C ILE A 34 -5.10 6.02 -2.21
N ALA A 35 -5.66 6.06 -1.01
CA ALA A 35 -6.50 4.98 -0.50
C ALA A 35 -7.93 5.04 -1.08
N THR A 36 -8.38 3.88 -1.57
CA THR A 36 -9.70 3.64 -2.19
C THR A 36 -10.25 2.34 -1.63
N VAL A 37 -10.39 2.27 -0.31
CA VAL A 37 -10.80 1.06 0.40
C VAL A 37 -12.18 1.27 1.00
N ARG A 38 -13.18 0.60 0.41
CA ARG A 38 -14.59 0.71 0.80
C ARG A 38 -14.81 0.35 2.26
N ASN A 39 -15.56 1.19 2.97
CA ASN A 39 -15.87 1.06 4.41
C ASN A 39 -14.64 1.15 5.32
N TRP A 40 -13.50 1.58 4.77
CA TRP A 40 -12.28 1.80 5.53
C TRP A 40 -11.71 3.20 5.25
N THR A 41 -10.85 3.37 4.29
CA THR A 41 -10.28 4.67 3.92
C THR A 41 -10.73 5.04 2.50
N GLU A 42 -11.74 5.89 2.42
CA GLU A 42 -12.36 6.33 1.17
C GLU A 42 -11.89 7.74 0.81
N HIS A 43 -10.62 7.88 0.43
CA HIS A 43 -10.10 9.19 0.01
C HIS A 43 -10.44 9.54 -1.44
N ILE A 44 -10.79 8.54 -2.26
CA ILE A 44 -11.47 8.71 -3.54
C ILE A 44 -12.15 7.39 -3.88
N MET A 45 -13.34 7.43 -4.46
CA MET A 45 -14.07 6.20 -4.81
C MET A 45 -14.59 6.27 -6.24
N PRO A 46 -14.66 5.12 -6.97
CA PRO A 46 -15.18 5.08 -8.35
C PRO A 46 -16.59 5.62 -8.49
N GLU A 47 -17.45 5.37 -7.50
CA GLU A 47 -18.86 5.78 -7.50
C GLU A 47 -19.08 7.25 -7.07
N TRP A 48 -18.05 7.97 -6.66
CA TRP A 48 -18.22 9.40 -6.37
C TRP A 48 -18.59 10.20 -7.61
N SER A 49 -19.32 11.30 -7.40
CA SER A 49 -19.66 12.20 -8.50
C SER A 49 -18.40 12.72 -9.21
N GLU A 50 -18.53 13.02 -10.49
CA GLU A 50 -17.43 13.59 -11.29
C GLU A 50 -16.90 14.89 -10.69
N GLU A 51 -17.79 15.72 -10.09
CA GLU A 51 -17.38 16.92 -9.36
C GLU A 51 -16.45 16.62 -8.19
N LYS A 52 -16.80 15.62 -7.36
CA LYS A 52 -15.99 15.23 -6.20
C LYS A 52 -14.65 14.64 -6.64
N LYS A 53 -14.62 13.81 -7.68
CA LYS A 53 -13.38 13.26 -8.26
C LYS A 53 -12.53 14.37 -8.89
N ALA A 54 -13.14 15.34 -9.57
CA ALA A 54 -12.45 16.50 -10.13
C ALA A 54 -11.82 17.37 -9.04
N HIS A 55 -12.49 17.54 -7.90
CA HIS A 55 -11.94 18.25 -6.75
C HIS A 55 -10.63 17.61 -6.26
N VAL A 56 -10.60 16.27 -6.07
CA VAL A 56 -9.37 15.57 -5.68
C VAL A 56 -8.24 15.77 -6.69
N LYS A 57 -8.55 15.67 -8.00
CA LYS A 57 -7.57 15.92 -9.07
C LYS A 57 -7.03 17.35 -9.03
N ALA A 58 -7.91 18.33 -8.78
CA ALA A 58 -7.53 19.74 -8.65
C ALA A 58 -6.65 19.98 -7.41
N LYS A 59 -6.97 19.33 -6.28
CA LYS A 59 -6.21 19.42 -5.03
C LYS A 59 -4.81 18.83 -5.17
N LEU A 60 -4.68 17.66 -5.80
CA LEU A 60 -3.37 17.08 -6.13
C LEU A 60 -2.51 18.07 -6.95
N LYS A 61 -3.11 18.69 -7.98
CA LYS A 61 -2.40 19.66 -8.83
C LYS A 61 -2.03 20.93 -8.07
N GLU A 62 -2.93 21.46 -7.25
CA GLU A 62 -2.71 22.66 -6.40
C GLU A 62 -1.49 22.45 -5.50
N LEU A 63 -1.40 21.28 -4.86
CA LEU A 63 -0.34 20.93 -3.93
C LEU A 63 0.95 20.43 -4.61
N GLY A 64 0.96 20.30 -5.94
CA GLY A 64 2.10 19.77 -6.68
C GLY A 64 2.37 18.28 -6.42
N LEU A 65 1.34 17.53 -6.00
CA LEU A 65 1.43 16.11 -5.73
C LEU A 65 1.15 15.27 -6.97
N THR A 66 1.91 14.22 -7.16
CA THR A 66 1.67 13.19 -8.19
C THR A 66 1.14 11.92 -7.54
N CYS A 67 -0.06 11.52 -7.94
CA CYS A 67 -0.62 10.22 -7.55
C CYS A 67 0.04 9.13 -8.39
N ILE A 68 0.87 8.29 -7.76
CA ILE A 68 1.64 7.25 -8.45
C ILE A 68 1.02 5.87 -8.34
N ALA A 69 0.27 5.65 -7.27
CA ALA A 69 -0.36 4.38 -6.96
C ALA A 69 -1.73 4.59 -6.29
N MET A 70 -2.54 3.56 -6.33
CA MET A 70 -3.82 3.49 -5.63
C MET A 70 -3.85 2.25 -4.75
N SER A 71 -4.06 2.43 -3.45
CA SER A 71 -4.42 1.35 -2.53
C SER A 71 -5.91 1.07 -2.69
N GLY A 72 -6.24 0.08 -3.51
CA GLY A 72 -7.61 -0.23 -3.93
C GLY A 72 -8.08 -1.60 -3.46
N HIS A 73 -7.83 -1.94 -2.19
CA HIS A 73 -8.11 -3.26 -1.63
C HIS A 73 -9.52 -3.74 -1.93
N CYS A 74 -9.60 -4.96 -2.42
CA CYS A 74 -10.82 -5.67 -2.74
C CYS A 74 -10.62 -7.16 -2.44
N ASP A 75 -11.70 -7.90 -2.21
CA ASP A 75 -11.62 -9.35 -2.12
C ASP A 75 -11.38 -9.94 -3.51
N LEU A 76 -10.12 -10.25 -3.82
CA LEU A 76 -9.70 -10.83 -5.09
C LEU A 76 -9.96 -12.35 -5.15
N SER A 77 -10.28 -12.98 -4.02
CA SER A 77 -10.68 -14.39 -3.97
C SER A 77 -12.12 -14.61 -4.43
N ASP A 78 -12.99 -13.60 -4.28
CA ASP A 78 -14.37 -13.62 -4.72
C ASP A 78 -14.51 -13.06 -6.15
N ALA A 79 -14.83 -13.93 -7.10
CA ALA A 79 -15.02 -13.55 -8.50
C ALA A 79 -16.12 -12.48 -8.70
N SER A 80 -17.12 -12.41 -7.81
CA SER A 80 -18.18 -11.41 -7.88
C SER A 80 -17.70 -10.00 -7.56
N ARG A 81 -16.55 -9.86 -6.88
CA ARG A 81 -15.94 -8.60 -6.49
C ARG A 81 -14.96 -8.04 -7.53
N LEU A 82 -14.60 -8.82 -8.54
CA LEU A 82 -13.60 -8.40 -9.53
C LEU A 82 -14.04 -7.18 -10.34
N GLU A 83 -15.34 -6.98 -10.57
CA GLU A 83 -15.79 -5.78 -11.27
C GLU A 83 -15.62 -4.51 -10.42
N ASP A 84 -15.76 -4.61 -9.10
CA ASP A 84 -15.42 -3.51 -8.18
C ASP A 84 -13.94 -3.16 -8.28
N PHE A 85 -13.07 -4.18 -8.34
CA PHE A 85 -11.63 -3.96 -8.51
C PHE A 85 -11.30 -3.36 -9.88
N ARG A 86 -11.97 -3.79 -10.97
CA ARG A 86 -11.82 -3.16 -12.29
C ARG A 86 -12.23 -1.68 -12.28
N ASN A 87 -13.25 -1.32 -11.49
CA ASN A 87 -13.63 0.09 -11.32
C ASN A 87 -12.51 0.88 -10.61
N ASN A 88 -11.88 0.30 -9.59
CA ASN A 88 -10.70 0.89 -8.95
C ASN A 88 -9.54 1.04 -9.95
N MET A 89 -9.29 0.04 -10.81
CA MET A 89 -8.25 0.12 -11.85
C MET A 89 -8.52 1.26 -12.86
N ARG A 90 -9.76 1.46 -13.29
CA ARG A 90 -10.15 2.57 -14.19
C ARG A 90 -9.90 3.92 -13.50
N LEU A 91 -10.30 4.05 -12.24
CA LEU A 91 -10.06 5.26 -11.45
C LEU A 91 -8.57 5.53 -11.24
N ALA A 92 -7.78 4.49 -10.94
CA ALA A 92 -6.31 4.60 -10.84
C ALA A 92 -5.71 5.15 -12.14
N LYS A 93 -6.17 4.64 -13.29
CA LYS A 93 -5.75 5.17 -14.61
C LYS A 93 -6.14 6.63 -14.80
N GLU A 94 -7.34 7.04 -14.38
CA GLU A 94 -7.80 8.44 -14.47
C GLU A 94 -6.95 9.41 -13.61
N LEU A 95 -6.42 8.91 -12.49
CA LEU A 95 -5.50 9.66 -11.61
C LEU A 95 -4.06 9.68 -12.12
N GLY A 96 -3.76 8.92 -13.17
CA GLY A 96 -2.41 8.82 -13.74
C GLY A 96 -1.51 7.82 -13.02
N CYS A 97 -2.05 7.00 -12.13
CA CYS A 97 -1.31 5.94 -11.44
C CYS A 97 -0.65 4.96 -12.40
N LYS A 98 0.43 4.36 -11.94
CA LYS A 98 1.12 3.25 -12.61
C LYS A 98 0.96 1.93 -11.85
N TRP A 99 0.61 2.02 -10.59
CA TRP A 99 0.38 0.86 -9.74
C TRP A 99 -1.01 0.92 -9.12
N ILE A 100 -1.60 -0.25 -8.95
CA ILE A 100 -2.72 -0.49 -8.06
C ILE A 100 -2.32 -1.57 -7.08
N ILE A 101 -2.65 -1.37 -5.82
CA ILE A 101 -2.27 -2.26 -4.72
C ILE A 101 -3.52 -2.91 -4.15
N SER A 102 -3.44 -4.20 -3.89
CA SER A 102 -4.45 -4.93 -3.14
C SER A 102 -3.81 -6.09 -2.38
N SER A 103 -4.40 -6.46 -1.26
CA SER A 103 -4.20 -7.79 -0.68
C SER A 103 -5.04 -8.82 -1.41
N THR A 104 -4.97 -10.08 -0.99
CA THR A 104 -5.84 -11.16 -1.50
C THR A 104 -7.29 -11.01 -1.04
N GLY A 105 -7.52 -10.26 0.05
CA GLY A 105 -8.84 -9.95 0.61
C GLY A 105 -9.12 -10.61 1.95
N GLU A 106 -8.43 -11.70 2.30
CA GLU A 106 -8.76 -12.52 3.47
C GLU A 106 -8.81 -11.76 4.80
N ALA A 107 -7.90 -10.81 5.02
CA ALA A 107 -7.82 -10.09 6.29
C ALA A 107 -8.87 -9.00 6.43
N HIS A 108 -9.37 -8.45 5.31
CA HIS A 108 -10.36 -7.37 5.32
C HIS A 108 -11.79 -7.87 5.22
N PHE A 109 -12.00 -9.00 4.54
CA PHE A 109 -13.36 -9.46 4.18
C PHE A 109 -13.71 -10.83 4.77
N GLY A 110 -12.73 -11.47 5.45
CA GLY A 110 -12.85 -12.85 5.95
C GLY A 110 -12.81 -13.87 4.81
N THR A 111 -12.51 -15.11 5.15
CA THR A 111 -12.53 -16.24 4.21
C THR A 111 -13.70 -17.18 4.53
N GLU A 112 -14.80 -16.65 4.96
CA GLU A 112 -15.98 -17.46 5.29
C GLU A 112 -16.62 -18.03 4.03
N GLY A 113 -16.13 -19.19 3.64
CA GLY A 113 -16.68 -20.02 2.58
C GLY A 113 -15.66 -21.02 2.09
N ASP A 114 -16.00 -22.31 2.10
CA ASP A 114 -15.17 -23.42 1.62
C ASP A 114 -14.75 -23.33 0.13
N ASP A 115 -15.13 -22.24 -0.54
CA ASP A 115 -14.98 -22.05 -1.99
C ASP A 115 -13.81 -21.16 -2.42
N ASN A 116 -13.11 -20.49 -1.50
CA ASN A 116 -12.00 -19.59 -1.83
C ASN A 116 -10.66 -20.34 -1.83
N THR A 117 -10.43 -21.16 -2.85
CA THR A 117 -9.17 -21.87 -3.02
C THR A 117 -8.11 -20.99 -3.68
N GLU A 118 -6.82 -21.34 -3.47
CA GLU A 118 -5.70 -20.68 -4.16
C GLU A 118 -5.84 -20.76 -5.69
N GLU A 119 -6.40 -21.85 -6.22
CA GLU A 119 -6.65 -22.02 -7.66
C GLU A 119 -7.67 -20.98 -8.18
N LYS A 120 -8.73 -20.70 -7.42
CA LYS A 120 -9.71 -19.64 -7.78
C LYS A 120 -9.07 -18.27 -7.72
N LEU A 121 -8.30 -17.96 -6.68
CA LEU A 121 -7.57 -16.70 -6.57
C LEU A 121 -6.61 -16.53 -7.76
N ILE A 122 -5.84 -17.56 -8.13
CA ILE A 122 -4.96 -17.53 -9.30
C ILE A 122 -5.77 -17.29 -10.59
N ALA A 123 -6.90 -17.96 -10.77
CA ALA A 123 -7.76 -17.77 -11.94
C ALA A 123 -8.31 -16.33 -12.00
N ASN A 124 -8.76 -15.79 -10.87
CA ASN A 124 -9.24 -14.41 -10.74
C ASN A 124 -8.13 -13.41 -11.10
N LEU A 125 -6.93 -13.56 -10.54
CA LEU A 125 -5.79 -12.70 -10.85
C LEU A 125 -5.41 -12.76 -12.34
N LYS A 126 -5.39 -13.95 -12.94
CA LYS A 126 -5.16 -14.11 -14.39
C LYS A 126 -6.21 -13.38 -15.23
N SER A 127 -7.46 -13.35 -14.77
CA SER A 127 -8.55 -12.65 -15.49
C SER A 127 -8.39 -11.12 -15.49
N LEU A 128 -7.60 -10.54 -14.57
CA LEU A 128 -7.32 -9.11 -14.51
C LEU A 128 -6.16 -8.68 -15.42
N VAL A 129 -5.34 -9.61 -15.89
CA VAL A 129 -4.14 -9.28 -16.69
C VAL A 129 -4.45 -8.48 -17.95
N PRO A 130 -5.49 -8.82 -18.76
CA PRO A 130 -5.83 -8.02 -19.93
C PRO A 130 -6.23 -6.57 -19.58
N ASP A 131 -6.92 -6.38 -18.46
CA ASP A 131 -7.32 -5.04 -18.01
C ASP A 131 -6.10 -4.23 -17.54
N LEU A 132 -5.17 -4.86 -16.78
CA LEU A 132 -3.91 -4.24 -16.38
C LEU A 132 -3.11 -3.78 -17.59
N GLU A 133 -3.01 -4.62 -18.61
CA GLU A 133 -2.30 -4.32 -19.87
C GLU A 133 -2.97 -3.13 -20.60
N ALA A 134 -4.28 -3.19 -20.81
CA ALA A 134 -5.04 -2.14 -21.49
C ALA A 134 -4.95 -0.78 -20.77
N LEU A 135 -4.91 -0.78 -19.44
CA LEU A 135 -4.82 0.42 -18.63
C LEU A 135 -3.38 0.89 -18.40
N GLY A 136 -2.39 0.04 -18.69
CA GLY A 136 -0.97 0.30 -18.44
C GLY A 136 -0.64 0.37 -16.95
N LEU A 137 -1.29 -0.50 -16.15
CA LEU A 137 -1.12 -0.62 -14.70
C LEU A 137 -0.31 -1.88 -14.35
N LYS A 138 0.34 -1.82 -13.19
CA LYS A 138 0.87 -3.00 -12.50
C LYS A 138 0.06 -3.22 -11.22
N LEU A 139 -0.16 -4.47 -10.86
CA LEU A 139 -0.80 -4.87 -9.61
C LEU A 139 0.27 -5.36 -8.63
N GLY A 140 0.35 -4.71 -7.47
CA GLY A 140 1.10 -5.19 -6.31
C GLY A 140 0.19 -5.98 -5.39
N ILE A 141 0.49 -7.26 -5.18
CA ILE A 141 -0.19 -8.06 -4.15
C ILE A 141 0.56 -7.87 -2.84
N GLU A 142 -0.13 -7.29 -1.88
CA GLU A 142 0.46 -6.97 -0.59
C GLU A 142 0.65 -8.20 0.29
N THR A 143 1.77 -8.25 0.99
CA THR A 143 2.02 -9.20 2.08
C THR A 143 1.10 -8.88 3.26
N HIS A 144 -0.08 -9.55 3.30
CA HIS A 144 -1.15 -9.23 4.23
C HIS A 144 -2.03 -10.46 4.50
N GLY A 145 -2.50 -10.60 5.75
CA GLY A 145 -3.36 -11.71 6.14
C GLY A 145 -2.59 -12.98 6.53
N ALA A 146 -3.31 -13.96 7.09
CA ALA A 146 -2.71 -15.15 7.68
C ALA A 146 -2.03 -16.07 6.65
N ASN A 147 -2.60 -16.18 5.44
CA ASN A 147 -2.07 -17.07 4.40
C ASN A 147 -1.03 -16.40 3.50
N TYR A 148 -1.09 -15.09 3.35
CA TYR A 148 -0.23 -14.30 2.45
C TYR A 148 0.55 -13.20 3.18
N GLY A 149 0.77 -13.35 4.49
CA GLY A 149 1.51 -12.41 5.33
C GLY A 149 3.03 -12.42 5.11
N THR A 150 3.57 -13.34 4.31
CA THR A 150 5.01 -13.42 4.00
C THR A 150 5.29 -13.15 2.53
N GLY A 151 6.47 -12.59 2.24
CA GLY A 151 6.94 -12.42 0.87
C GLY A 151 7.02 -13.73 0.11
N ALA A 152 7.49 -14.80 0.77
CA ALA A 152 7.54 -16.14 0.17
C ALA A 152 6.16 -16.68 -0.24
N ALA A 153 5.10 -16.38 0.51
CA ALA A 153 3.76 -16.83 0.17
C ALA A 153 3.20 -16.07 -1.03
N VAL A 154 3.36 -14.73 -1.05
CA VAL A 154 2.92 -13.90 -2.18
C VAL A 154 3.74 -14.18 -3.44
N ASP A 155 5.05 -14.38 -3.30
CA ASP A 155 5.94 -14.76 -4.42
C ASP A 155 5.48 -16.06 -5.11
N ARG A 156 5.13 -17.08 -4.33
CA ARG A 156 4.54 -18.32 -4.87
C ARG A 156 3.27 -18.04 -5.67
N LEU A 157 2.38 -17.20 -5.13
CA LEU A 157 1.13 -16.81 -5.79
C LEU A 157 1.38 -16.09 -7.11
N VAL A 158 2.22 -15.05 -7.13
CA VAL A 158 2.49 -14.26 -8.34
C VAL A 158 3.18 -15.09 -9.42
N LYS A 159 4.06 -16.00 -9.04
CA LYS A 159 4.69 -16.98 -9.95
C LYS A 159 3.67 -17.94 -10.57
N ALA A 160 2.68 -18.39 -9.80
CA ALA A 160 1.60 -19.24 -10.30
C ALA A 160 0.65 -18.48 -11.25
N VAL A 161 0.48 -17.18 -11.06
CA VAL A 161 -0.22 -16.29 -12.01
C VAL A 161 0.58 -16.14 -13.31
N GLY A 162 1.89 -15.93 -13.22
CA GLY A 162 2.81 -15.93 -14.36
C GLY A 162 2.72 -14.69 -15.25
N SER A 163 2.32 -13.53 -14.71
CA SER A 163 2.25 -12.26 -15.46
C SER A 163 3.26 -11.25 -14.92
N PRO A 164 4.05 -10.59 -15.77
CA PRO A 164 4.99 -9.55 -15.34
C PRO A 164 4.29 -8.26 -14.85
N LEU A 165 2.97 -8.18 -15.00
CA LEU A 165 2.16 -7.05 -14.53
C LEU A 165 1.68 -7.24 -13.09
N ILE A 166 1.82 -8.44 -12.52
CA ILE A 166 1.41 -8.76 -11.15
C ILE A 166 2.67 -9.19 -10.38
N GLY A 167 2.98 -8.50 -9.30
CA GLY A 167 4.15 -8.77 -8.47
C GLY A 167 3.86 -8.56 -6.99
N VAL A 168 4.88 -8.73 -6.18
CA VAL A 168 4.79 -8.57 -4.74
C VAL A 168 4.81 -7.09 -4.38
N ASN A 169 3.83 -6.61 -3.61
CA ASN A 169 3.95 -5.42 -2.78
C ASN A 169 4.43 -5.87 -1.40
N TYR A 170 5.69 -5.61 -1.10
CA TYR A 170 6.32 -6.03 0.14
C TYR A 170 6.08 -5.00 1.24
N ASP A 171 5.21 -5.31 2.19
CA ASP A 171 5.04 -4.50 3.39
C ASP A 171 6.00 -5.00 4.48
N THR A 172 6.97 -4.18 4.81
CA THR A 172 8.07 -4.56 5.71
C THR A 172 7.62 -4.92 7.12
N ALA A 173 6.55 -4.32 7.63
CA ALA A 173 6.02 -4.56 8.96
C ALA A 173 5.00 -5.69 9.01
N ASN A 174 4.24 -5.88 7.94
CA ASN A 174 3.26 -6.97 7.83
C ASN A 174 3.94 -8.35 7.85
N ILE A 175 5.19 -8.44 7.42
CA ILE A 175 5.99 -9.66 7.55
C ILE A 175 6.06 -10.11 9.02
N VAL A 176 6.24 -9.16 9.93
CA VAL A 176 6.28 -9.44 11.38
C VAL A 176 4.86 -9.70 11.90
N PHE A 177 3.93 -8.82 11.59
CA PHE A 177 2.59 -8.83 12.17
C PHE A 177 1.75 -10.04 11.69
N TRP A 178 1.60 -10.19 10.39
CA TRP A 178 0.83 -11.25 9.76
C TRP A 178 1.66 -12.51 9.51
N GLY A 179 2.85 -12.31 8.94
CA GLY A 179 3.73 -13.40 8.53
C GLY A 179 4.43 -14.09 9.69
N LYS A 180 4.57 -13.41 10.85
CA LYS A 180 5.32 -13.90 12.02
C LYS A 180 6.74 -14.35 11.67
N ASP A 181 7.35 -13.64 10.70
CA ASP A 181 8.70 -13.89 10.17
C ASP A 181 9.56 -12.62 10.31
N ASP A 182 10.86 -12.76 10.15
CA ASP A 182 11.80 -11.63 10.12
C ASP A 182 11.96 -11.14 8.67
N PRO A 183 11.69 -9.85 8.39
CA PRO A 183 11.82 -9.32 7.04
C PRO A 183 13.24 -9.47 6.47
N SER A 184 14.29 -9.53 7.29
CA SER A 184 15.67 -9.76 6.83
C SER A 184 15.87 -11.17 6.26
N THR A 185 15.09 -12.15 6.70
CA THR A 185 15.16 -13.54 6.25
C THR A 185 14.08 -13.89 5.23
N ASP A 186 12.98 -13.14 5.21
CA ASP A 186 11.90 -13.36 4.27
C ASP A 186 12.14 -12.64 2.92
N LEU A 187 12.60 -11.38 2.94
CA LEU A 187 12.84 -10.58 1.74
C LEU A 187 13.69 -11.29 0.67
N PRO A 188 14.79 -12.01 1.01
CA PRO A 188 15.56 -12.77 0.03
C PRO A 188 14.76 -13.82 -0.77
N LYS A 189 13.63 -14.28 -0.24
CA LYS A 189 12.80 -15.31 -0.87
C LYS A 189 11.94 -14.76 -2.03
N CYS A 190 11.70 -13.41 -2.07
CA CYS A 190 10.78 -12.79 -3.00
C CYS A 190 11.34 -11.54 -3.72
N VAL A 191 12.56 -11.11 -3.43
CA VAL A 191 13.12 -9.82 -3.87
C VAL A 191 13.09 -9.61 -5.39
N ASN A 192 13.19 -10.68 -6.18
CA ASN A 192 13.20 -10.60 -7.64
C ASN A 192 11.80 -10.36 -8.26
N ASP A 193 10.75 -10.58 -7.51
CA ASP A 193 9.36 -10.45 -7.96
C ASP A 193 8.63 -9.26 -7.32
N LEU A 194 9.39 -8.41 -6.63
CA LEU A 194 8.87 -7.15 -6.08
C LEU A 194 8.54 -6.18 -7.22
N ASN A 195 7.34 -5.63 -7.20
CA ASN A 195 6.96 -4.53 -8.07
C ASN A 195 6.49 -3.29 -7.32
N PHE A 196 6.35 -3.37 -6.00
CA PHE A 196 6.03 -2.27 -5.10
C PHE A 196 6.52 -2.58 -3.68
N CYS A 197 6.60 -1.56 -2.81
CA CYS A 197 6.95 -1.75 -1.41
C CYS A 197 6.16 -0.79 -0.53
N HIS A 198 5.42 -1.32 0.44
CA HIS A 198 5.00 -0.55 1.59
C HIS A 198 6.14 -0.52 2.59
N LEU A 199 6.74 0.65 2.72
CA LEU A 199 7.79 0.89 3.70
C LEU A 199 7.14 1.30 5.02
N LYS A 200 7.09 0.37 5.96
CA LYS A 200 6.35 0.49 7.20
C LYS A 200 7.25 0.05 8.35
N ASP A 201 7.33 0.88 9.39
CA ASP A 201 8.13 0.55 10.56
C ASP A 201 7.27 -0.13 11.64
N LYS A 202 7.90 -0.83 12.56
CA LYS A 202 7.20 -1.55 13.61
C LYS A 202 8.00 -1.55 14.90
N VAL A 203 7.32 -1.38 16.04
CA VAL A 203 7.86 -1.65 17.37
C VAL A 203 7.50 -3.08 17.76
N GLY A 204 8.50 -3.83 18.22
CA GLY A 204 8.37 -5.24 18.59
C GLY A 204 8.36 -6.20 17.38
N MET A 205 8.87 -7.41 17.61
CA MET A 205 8.93 -8.51 16.63
C MET A 205 7.80 -9.52 16.89
N ASP A 206 6.63 -9.04 17.24
CA ASP A 206 5.43 -9.83 17.53
C ASP A 206 4.20 -9.31 16.76
N SER A 207 3.05 -9.92 16.97
CA SER A 207 1.79 -9.52 16.34
C SER A 207 1.05 -8.42 17.11
N SER A 208 1.74 -7.56 17.86
CA SER A 208 1.16 -6.35 18.45
C SER A 208 1.00 -5.26 17.39
N TRP A 209 -0.09 -4.51 17.47
CA TRP A 209 -0.36 -3.39 16.56
C TRP A 209 0.42 -2.16 17.01
N ASN A 210 1.57 -1.91 16.38
CA ASN A 210 2.37 -0.72 16.65
C ASN A 210 3.26 -0.39 15.44
N PHE A 211 2.79 0.51 14.59
CA PHE A 211 3.38 0.90 13.31
C PHE A 211 3.65 2.41 13.28
N PRO A 212 4.74 2.88 13.90
CA PRO A 212 5.06 4.29 14.05
C PRO A 212 5.63 4.91 12.76
N ALA A 213 5.93 6.21 12.84
CA ALA A 213 6.73 6.90 11.82
C ALA A 213 8.06 6.18 11.56
N LEU A 214 8.59 6.26 10.34
CA LEU A 214 9.86 5.63 9.98
C LEU A 214 10.99 6.08 10.91
N GLY A 215 11.78 5.12 11.34
CA GLY A 215 12.90 5.32 12.29
C GLY A 215 12.48 5.43 13.75
N LYS A 216 11.21 5.26 14.07
CA LYS A 216 10.71 5.17 15.44
C LYS A 216 10.41 3.74 15.88
N GLY A 217 10.45 2.79 14.95
CA GLY A 217 10.35 1.37 15.19
C GLY A 217 11.72 0.69 15.28
N GLU A 218 11.71 -0.62 15.10
CA GLU A 218 12.88 -1.49 15.30
C GLU A 218 13.33 -2.19 14.01
N LEU A 219 12.58 -2.04 12.90
CA LEU A 219 12.91 -2.71 11.66
C LEU A 219 14.17 -2.13 11.01
N PRO A 220 15.04 -2.97 10.43
CA PRO A 220 16.26 -2.52 9.77
C PRO A 220 15.96 -1.92 8.37
N LEU A 221 15.06 -0.94 8.28
CA LEU A 221 14.49 -0.42 7.02
C LEU A 221 15.56 -0.06 6.00
N LEU A 222 16.63 0.64 6.41
CA LEU A 222 17.71 1.05 5.49
C LEU A 222 18.42 -0.16 4.89
N LYS A 223 18.65 -1.22 5.68
CA LYS A 223 19.28 -2.45 5.18
C LYS A 223 18.35 -3.22 4.23
N LEU A 224 17.06 -3.23 4.52
CA LEU A 224 16.05 -3.84 3.64
C LEU A 224 16.00 -3.10 2.29
N MET A 225 16.00 -1.76 2.32
CA MET A 225 16.05 -0.94 1.11
C MET A 225 17.33 -1.19 0.31
N ASP A 226 18.50 -1.19 0.98
CA ASP A 226 19.78 -1.47 0.31
C ASP A 226 19.75 -2.83 -0.36
N TYR A 227 19.26 -3.86 0.34
CA TYR A 227 19.13 -5.21 -0.20
C TYR A 227 18.21 -5.27 -1.43
N MET A 228 17.04 -4.60 -1.39
CA MET A 228 16.14 -4.50 -2.53
C MET A 228 16.82 -3.85 -3.73
N GLU A 229 17.49 -2.71 -3.51
CA GLU A 229 18.17 -1.94 -4.56
C GLU A 229 19.35 -2.70 -5.17
N GLU A 230 20.14 -3.39 -4.36
CA GLU A 230 21.24 -4.26 -4.81
C GLU A 230 20.75 -5.41 -5.70
N HIS A 231 19.50 -5.84 -5.52
CA HIS A 231 18.84 -6.87 -6.35
C HIS A 231 17.99 -6.29 -7.48
N GLY A 232 18.16 -5.00 -7.80
CA GLY A 232 17.56 -4.38 -8.97
C GLY A 232 16.17 -3.78 -8.75
N TYR A 233 15.68 -3.70 -7.50
CA TYR A 233 14.43 -3.00 -7.21
C TYR A 233 14.52 -1.54 -7.61
N ASN A 234 13.58 -1.09 -8.42
CA ASN A 234 13.53 0.27 -8.95
C ASN A 234 12.09 0.85 -8.98
N ALA A 235 11.17 0.20 -8.28
CA ALA A 235 9.80 0.65 -8.11
C ALA A 235 9.68 1.62 -6.90
N PRO A 236 8.53 2.25 -6.68
CA PRO A 236 8.33 3.16 -5.56
C PRO A 236 8.34 2.48 -4.19
N TYR A 237 8.74 3.24 -3.20
CA TYR A 237 8.46 2.98 -1.79
C TYR A 237 7.28 3.87 -1.37
N SER A 238 6.23 3.27 -0.83
CA SER A 238 5.10 4.00 -0.26
C SER A 238 5.10 3.82 1.25
N ILE A 239 5.23 4.92 1.98
CA ILE A 239 5.27 4.89 3.44
C ILE A 239 3.84 4.75 3.95
N GLU A 240 3.63 3.80 4.85
CA GLU A 240 2.37 3.61 5.55
C GLU A 240 2.60 3.63 7.06
N ILE A 241 1.80 4.42 7.78
CA ILE A 241 1.83 4.54 9.24
C ILE A 241 0.45 4.18 9.74
N GLU A 242 0.36 3.27 10.71
CA GLU A 242 -0.92 2.86 11.27
C GLU A 242 -0.96 2.99 12.82
N TYR A 243 0.08 3.62 13.38
CA TYR A 243 0.17 3.99 14.79
C TYR A 243 0.15 2.79 15.75
N ASN A 244 -0.40 2.98 16.94
CA ASN A 244 -0.60 1.94 17.95
C ASN A 244 -2.08 1.84 18.36
N GLU A 245 -2.40 0.84 19.15
CA GLU A 245 -3.79 0.58 19.59
C GLU A 245 -4.40 1.72 20.43
N GLU A 246 -3.58 2.57 21.03
CA GLU A 246 -4.03 3.73 21.82
C GLU A 246 -4.51 4.88 20.94
N PHE A 247 -4.05 4.93 19.69
CA PHE A 247 -4.43 5.92 18.71
C PHE A 247 -5.55 5.35 17.80
N ASP A 248 -6.79 5.42 18.29
CA ASP A 248 -7.94 5.00 17.49
C ASP A 248 -8.31 6.09 16.48
N MET A 249 -7.89 5.90 15.24
CA MET A 249 -8.18 6.83 14.13
C MET A 249 -9.69 6.96 13.80
N ARG A 250 -10.53 6.07 14.31
CA ARG A 250 -12.00 6.14 14.19
C ARG A 250 -12.60 7.13 15.19
N GLU A 251 -11.92 7.38 16.31
CA GLU A 251 -12.32 8.30 17.36
C GLU A 251 -11.41 9.53 17.36
N LYS A 252 -11.68 10.50 16.48
CA LYS A 252 -10.87 11.72 16.35
C LYS A 252 -10.89 12.55 17.62
N ARG A 253 -9.72 12.97 18.08
CA ARG A 253 -9.49 13.87 19.20
C ARG A 253 -8.88 15.18 18.70
N GLU A 254 -8.99 16.22 19.51
CA GLU A 254 -8.26 17.47 19.27
C GLU A 254 -6.74 17.19 19.25
N GLY A 255 -6.05 17.67 18.22
CA GLY A 255 -4.60 17.44 18.05
C GLY A 255 -4.21 16.20 17.24
N ASP A 256 -5.14 15.30 16.94
CA ASP A 256 -4.81 14.05 16.22
C ASP A 256 -4.28 14.33 14.80
N LEU A 257 -4.83 15.31 14.09
CA LEU A 257 -4.33 15.66 12.76
C LEU A 257 -2.89 16.20 12.81
N GLU A 258 -2.58 17.03 13.79
CA GLU A 258 -1.23 17.55 14.01
C GLU A 258 -0.25 16.41 14.33
N TYR A 259 -0.67 15.43 15.14
CA TYR A 259 0.13 14.26 15.44
C TYR A 259 0.41 13.42 14.17
N VAL A 260 -0.62 13.14 13.36
CA VAL A 260 -0.46 12.43 12.09
C VAL A 260 0.49 13.20 11.15
N ASN A 261 0.29 14.50 10.99
CA ASN A 261 1.16 15.36 10.19
C ASN A 261 2.62 15.31 10.69
N GLN A 262 2.82 15.29 12.01
CA GLN A 262 4.17 15.19 12.59
C GLN A 262 4.80 13.83 12.28
N CYS A 263 4.05 12.73 12.36
CA CYS A 263 4.55 11.39 12.02
C CYS A 263 4.98 11.29 10.54
N VAL A 264 4.19 11.89 9.63
CA VAL A 264 4.55 11.95 8.21
C VAL A 264 5.79 12.80 7.99
N LYS A 265 5.90 13.94 8.69
CA LYS A 265 7.09 14.80 8.66
C LYS A 265 8.32 14.10 9.22
N ASP A 266 8.20 13.40 10.33
CA ASP A 266 9.30 12.63 10.93
C ASP A 266 9.82 11.57 9.97
N SER A 267 8.91 10.89 9.24
CA SER A 267 9.27 9.90 8.22
C SER A 267 10.04 10.53 7.04
N PHE A 268 9.62 11.71 6.58
CA PHE A 268 10.36 12.47 5.57
C PHE A 268 11.76 12.85 6.06
N ASP A 269 11.85 13.37 7.28
CA ASP A 269 13.12 13.80 7.87
C ASP A 269 14.07 12.61 8.12
N TYR A 270 13.53 11.45 8.50
CA TYR A 270 14.29 10.20 8.59
C TYR A 270 14.93 9.84 7.24
N LEU A 271 14.15 9.79 6.17
CA LEU A 271 14.66 9.48 4.83
C LEU A 271 15.70 10.50 4.36
N ARG A 272 15.45 11.79 4.59
CA ARG A 272 16.37 12.87 4.23
C ARG A 272 17.69 12.79 5.01
N ALA A 273 17.62 12.52 6.32
CA ALA A 273 18.81 12.37 7.16
C ALA A 273 19.72 11.21 6.73
N HIS A 274 19.15 10.22 6.05
CA HIS A 274 19.88 9.05 5.54
C HIS A 274 20.16 9.13 4.02
N GLY A 275 19.96 10.29 3.39
CA GLY A 275 20.28 10.51 1.97
C GLY A 275 19.41 9.70 0.99
N ARG A 276 18.18 9.39 1.39
CA ARG A 276 17.24 8.64 0.54
C ARG A 276 16.38 9.56 -0.33
N ILE A 277 16.08 10.76 0.19
CA ILE A 277 15.36 11.87 -0.47
C ILE A 277 16.26 13.08 -0.58
#